data_d200b31c4e165477919d88a015b3fb18
#
_entry.id   d200b31c4e165477919d88a015b3fb18
#
_cell.length_a   1.000
_cell.length_b   1.000
_cell.length_c   1.000
_cell.angle_alpha   90.00
_cell.angle_beta   90.00
_cell.angle_gamma   90.00
#
_symmetry.space_group_name_H-M   'P 1'
#
loop_
_entity.id
_entity.type
_entity.pdbx_description
1 polymer ?
#
loop_
_entity_poly.entity_id
_entity_poly.type
_entity_poly.pdbx_seq_one_letter_code
_entity_poly.pdbx_strand_id
1 'polypeptide(L)'
;MALFVLGDPHLSLGASKPMDIFPGWNDYVDRLEKNWRKLITPQDTIVLAGDISWAMRLTDTRKDFAFLQQLPGQKIIMKGNHDYWWSTANKMNAYLKAEGFDTLHILHNNSYSVEGYSICGTRGWLFDVGEPHDEKVMNREIGRLRMSLQAAEPGLEKLVFLHYPPVYTGTSAPEIVATLKEFGIKTCFYGHLHGNAIRFAVQGEVDGIRYKLVSADGLRFCPYRIN
;
A
#
# COMPACT_ATOMS: atom_id res chain seq x y z
N MET A 1 -20.07 -7.16 1.55
CA MET A 1 -18.60 -7.11 1.76
C MET A 1 -18.16 -5.66 1.59
N ALA A 2 -17.09 -5.24 2.26
CA ALA A 2 -16.56 -3.88 2.16
C ALA A 2 -15.09 -3.90 1.77
N LEU A 3 -14.62 -2.82 1.13
CA LEU A 3 -13.23 -2.60 0.76
C LEU A 3 -12.61 -1.53 1.67
N PHE A 4 -11.45 -1.86 2.23
CA PHE A 4 -10.69 -0.99 3.11
C PHE A 4 -9.29 -0.74 2.56
N VAL A 5 -8.61 0.27 3.10
CA VAL A 5 -7.21 0.55 2.82
C VAL A 5 -6.49 1.06 4.06
N LEU A 6 -5.23 0.69 4.19
CA LEU A 6 -4.26 1.23 5.15
C LEU A 6 -2.88 1.13 4.50
N GLY A 7 -2.04 2.12 4.65
CA GLY A 7 -0.62 2.05 4.29
C GLY A 7 0.26 1.97 5.52
N ASP A 8 1.50 1.56 5.31
CA ASP A 8 2.58 1.77 6.26
C ASP A 8 2.34 1.21 7.67
N PRO A 9 1.90 -0.05 7.83
CA PRO A 9 1.75 -0.64 9.15
C PRO A 9 3.09 -0.84 9.88
N HIS A 10 4.20 -0.85 9.16
CA HIS A 10 5.56 -0.93 9.69
C HIS A 10 5.72 -1.98 10.81
N LEU A 11 5.18 -3.17 10.59
CA LEU A 11 5.28 -4.26 11.56
C LEU A 11 6.74 -4.65 11.79
N SER A 12 7.07 -4.95 13.04
CA SER A 12 8.42 -5.32 13.45
C SER A 12 8.43 -6.43 14.49
N LEU A 13 7.41 -7.31 14.48
CA LEU A 13 7.26 -8.40 15.45
C LEU A 13 8.37 -9.46 15.31
N GLY A 14 8.97 -9.54 14.13
CA GLY A 14 10.10 -10.42 13.82
C GLY A 14 11.45 -9.71 13.75
N ALA A 15 11.48 -8.39 13.80
CA ALA A 15 12.67 -7.56 13.64
C ALA A 15 12.89 -6.65 14.84
N SER A 16 14.16 -6.33 15.15
CA SER A 16 14.50 -5.37 16.21
C SER A 16 14.45 -3.94 15.64
N LYS A 17 13.23 -3.43 15.41
CA LYS A 17 13.00 -2.09 14.87
C LYS A 17 11.84 -1.42 15.62
N PRO A 18 12.08 -0.84 16.81
CA PRO A 18 11.02 -0.24 17.60
C PRO A 18 10.45 0.99 16.88
N MET A 19 9.14 1.00 16.66
CA MET A 19 8.41 2.13 16.07
C MET A 19 7.84 3.06 17.13
N ASP A 20 7.69 2.60 18.36
CA ASP A 20 7.18 3.33 19.52
C ASP A 20 8.08 4.49 19.97
N ILE A 21 9.29 4.59 19.45
CA ILE A 21 10.18 5.75 19.64
C ILE A 21 9.68 7.00 18.88
N PHE A 22 8.78 6.82 17.92
CA PHE A 22 8.22 7.94 17.15
C PHE A 22 6.95 8.49 17.81
N PRO A 23 6.74 9.81 17.85
CA PRO A 23 5.52 10.40 18.38
C PRO A 23 4.27 9.85 17.72
N GLY A 24 3.31 9.39 18.53
CA GLY A 24 2.04 8.86 18.05
C GLY A 24 2.03 7.36 17.70
N TRP A 25 3.19 6.67 17.79
CA TRP A 25 3.31 5.24 17.51
C TRP A 25 3.24 4.34 18.76
N ASN A 26 2.99 4.90 19.91
CA ASN A 26 2.81 4.13 21.15
C ASN A 26 1.70 3.09 20.99
N ASP A 27 1.98 1.83 21.36
CA ASP A 27 1.05 0.70 21.32
C ASP A 27 0.38 0.53 19.94
N TYR A 28 1.09 0.88 18.87
CA TYR A 28 0.51 0.98 17.52
C TYR A 28 -0.02 -0.37 17.00
N VAL A 29 0.61 -1.48 17.34
CA VAL A 29 0.16 -2.82 16.93
C VAL A 29 -1.17 -3.16 17.59
N ASP A 30 -1.30 -2.93 18.90
CA ASP A 30 -2.53 -3.18 19.64
C ASP A 30 -3.68 -2.27 19.16
N ARG A 31 -3.37 -1.00 18.87
CA ARG A 31 -4.33 -0.04 18.30
C ARG A 31 -4.78 -0.46 16.92
N LEU A 32 -3.85 -0.89 16.07
CA LEU A 32 -4.13 -1.42 14.74
C LEU A 32 -5.05 -2.64 14.84
N GLU A 33 -4.69 -3.64 15.65
CA GLU A 33 -5.49 -4.85 15.84
C GLU A 33 -6.89 -4.54 16.34
N LYS A 34 -7.02 -3.71 17.37
CA LYS A 34 -8.31 -3.32 17.95
C LYS A 34 -9.21 -2.63 16.94
N ASN A 35 -8.66 -1.67 16.19
CA ASN A 35 -9.42 -0.93 15.18
C ASN A 35 -9.80 -1.84 14.00
N TRP A 36 -8.88 -2.71 13.57
CA TRP A 36 -9.13 -3.66 12.49
C TRP A 36 -10.26 -4.62 12.83
N ARG A 37 -10.19 -5.30 13.99
CA ARG A 37 -11.22 -6.26 14.43
C ARG A 37 -12.58 -5.61 14.68
N LYS A 38 -12.62 -4.31 14.97
CA LYS A 38 -13.87 -3.54 15.12
C LYS A 38 -14.55 -3.27 13.78
N LEU A 39 -13.79 -3.11 12.70
CA LEU A 39 -14.30 -2.60 11.43
C LEU A 39 -14.42 -3.67 10.35
N ILE A 40 -13.50 -4.62 10.33
CA ILE A 40 -13.33 -5.57 9.23
C ILE A 40 -13.86 -6.94 9.65
N THR A 41 -14.66 -7.54 8.78
CA THR A 41 -15.20 -8.89 8.92
C THR A 41 -14.42 -9.89 8.05
N PRO A 42 -14.56 -11.20 8.24
CA PRO A 42 -13.89 -12.20 7.39
C PRO A 42 -14.20 -12.11 5.89
N GLN A 43 -15.33 -11.50 5.53
CA GLN A 43 -15.78 -11.35 4.15
C GLN A 43 -15.20 -10.12 3.46
N ASP A 44 -14.65 -9.16 4.23
CA ASP A 44 -14.15 -7.91 3.70
C ASP A 44 -12.73 -8.05 3.12
N THR A 45 -12.32 -7.05 2.35
CA THR A 45 -10.97 -6.97 1.79
C THR A 45 -10.30 -5.66 2.21
N ILE A 46 -9.01 -5.72 2.51
CA ILE A 46 -8.20 -4.54 2.77
C ILE A 46 -6.96 -4.53 1.87
N VAL A 47 -6.63 -3.36 1.32
CA VAL A 47 -5.38 -3.12 0.62
C VAL A 47 -4.38 -2.51 1.61
N LEU A 48 -3.19 -3.11 1.69
CA LEU A 48 -2.07 -2.58 2.45
C LEU A 48 -1.08 -1.91 1.50
N ALA A 49 -1.03 -0.57 1.54
CA ALA A 49 -0.34 0.26 0.55
C ALA A 49 1.17 0.42 0.80
N GLY A 50 1.87 -0.69 1.03
CA GLY A 50 3.32 -0.74 1.21
C GLY A 50 3.79 -0.52 2.63
N ASP A 51 5.10 -0.69 2.81
CA ASP A 51 5.82 -0.63 4.09
C ASP A 51 5.18 -1.53 5.16
N ILE A 52 5.03 -2.80 4.78
CA ILE A 52 4.31 -3.80 5.58
C ILE A 52 5.14 -4.23 6.78
N SER A 53 6.41 -4.54 6.56
CA SER A 53 7.29 -5.15 7.57
C SER A 53 8.73 -4.65 7.44
N TRP A 54 9.37 -4.45 8.59
CA TRP A 54 10.81 -4.13 8.69
C TRP A 54 11.72 -5.34 8.49
N ALA A 55 11.20 -6.50 8.13
CA ALA A 55 12.00 -7.67 7.84
C ALA A 55 12.99 -7.40 6.69
N MET A 56 14.18 -7.98 6.78
CA MET A 56 15.21 -7.85 5.74
C MET A 56 15.09 -8.96 4.68
N ARG A 57 14.53 -10.11 5.06
CA ARG A 57 14.35 -11.29 4.20
C ARG A 57 12.90 -11.75 4.26
N LEU A 58 12.46 -12.42 3.22
CA LEU A 58 11.09 -12.94 3.14
C LEU A 58 10.75 -13.90 4.30
N THR A 59 11.69 -14.74 4.70
CA THR A 59 11.52 -15.65 5.85
C THR A 59 11.39 -14.94 7.20
N ASP A 60 11.97 -13.74 7.32
CA ASP A 60 11.95 -12.96 8.56
C ASP A 60 10.58 -12.27 8.77
N THR A 61 9.75 -12.19 7.72
CA THR A 61 8.38 -11.64 7.80
C THR A 61 7.40 -12.54 8.57
N ARG A 62 7.79 -13.77 8.92
CA ARG A 62 6.89 -14.80 9.42
C ARG A 62 5.99 -14.34 10.57
N LYS A 63 6.53 -13.61 11.54
CA LYS A 63 5.74 -13.13 12.68
C LYS A 63 4.76 -12.03 12.28
N ASP A 64 5.19 -11.11 11.41
CA ASP A 64 4.36 -10.03 10.91
C ASP A 64 3.22 -10.56 10.03
N PHE A 65 3.52 -11.52 9.17
CA PHE A 65 2.51 -12.14 8.31
C PHE A 65 1.56 -13.06 9.09
N ALA A 66 2.06 -13.77 10.12
CA ALA A 66 1.21 -14.53 11.02
C ALA A 66 0.22 -13.62 11.79
N PHE A 67 0.69 -12.44 12.22
CA PHE A 67 -0.18 -11.43 12.82
C PHE A 67 -1.27 -10.98 11.82
N LEU A 68 -0.89 -10.60 10.58
CA LEU A 68 -1.85 -10.22 9.56
C LEU A 68 -2.81 -11.36 9.21
N GLN A 69 -2.34 -12.60 9.15
CA GLN A 69 -3.18 -13.80 8.88
C GLN A 69 -4.29 -13.99 9.92
N GLN A 70 -4.01 -13.67 11.18
CA GLN A 70 -4.97 -13.80 12.28
C GLN A 70 -6.04 -12.70 12.29
N LEU A 71 -5.80 -11.59 11.60
CA LEU A 71 -6.78 -10.52 11.45
C LEU A 71 -7.85 -10.90 10.41
N PRO A 72 -9.12 -10.51 10.62
CA PRO A 72 -10.20 -10.85 9.68
C PRO A 72 -10.02 -10.17 8.31
N GLY A 73 -10.63 -10.76 7.27
CA GLY A 73 -10.68 -10.26 5.91
C GLY A 73 -9.51 -10.69 5.02
N GLN A 74 -9.62 -10.46 3.70
CA GLN A 74 -8.57 -10.70 2.73
C GLN A 74 -7.63 -9.49 2.69
N LYS A 75 -6.31 -9.71 2.60
CA LYS A 75 -5.29 -8.65 2.59
C LYS A 75 -4.57 -8.66 1.25
N ILE A 76 -4.72 -7.59 0.48
CA ILE A 76 -3.92 -7.36 -0.73
C ILE A 76 -2.74 -6.49 -0.35
N ILE A 77 -1.53 -7.05 -0.39
CA ILE A 77 -0.31 -6.38 0.04
C ILE A 77 0.53 -5.96 -1.16
N MET A 78 1.06 -4.76 -1.13
CA MET A 78 1.95 -4.22 -2.15
C MET A 78 3.25 -3.72 -1.54
N LYS A 79 4.24 -3.48 -2.39
CA LYS A 79 5.58 -3.06 -1.96
C LYS A 79 5.62 -1.60 -1.55
N GLY A 80 6.25 -1.31 -0.39
CA GLY A 80 6.78 0.01 -0.04
C GLY A 80 8.29 0.13 -0.22
N ASN A 81 8.90 1.21 0.25
CA ASN A 81 10.35 1.39 0.14
C ASN A 81 11.13 0.65 1.24
N HIS A 82 10.52 0.41 2.39
CA HIS A 82 11.12 -0.34 3.50
C HIS A 82 10.84 -1.85 3.45
N ASP A 83 10.06 -2.34 2.49
CA ASP A 83 9.85 -3.78 2.29
C ASP A 83 11.08 -4.41 1.60
N TYR A 84 12.21 -4.46 2.33
CA TYR A 84 13.48 -5.03 1.84
C TYR A 84 13.38 -6.53 1.54
N TRP A 85 12.48 -7.23 2.23
CA TRP A 85 12.15 -8.65 2.05
C TRP A 85 11.48 -8.96 0.71
N TRP A 86 10.99 -7.94 -0.01
CA TRP A 86 10.23 -8.12 -1.24
C TRP A 86 11.02 -8.86 -2.32
N SER A 87 10.43 -9.87 -2.92
CA SER A 87 11.04 -10.75 -3.91
C SER A 87 10.19 -10.84 -5.18
N THR A 88 10.42 -11.85 -6.02
CA THR A 88 9.53 -12.12 -7.15
C THR A 88 8.17 -12.62 -6.67
N ALA A 89 7.09 -12.31 -7.42
CA ALA A 89 5.75 -12.75 -7.09
C ALA A 89 5.66 -14.26 -6.85
N ASN A 90 6.33 -15.06 -7.71
CA ASN A 90 6.35 -16.53 -7.56
C ASN A 90 6.98 -16.99 -6.24
N LYS A 91 8.09 -16.38 -5.82
CA LYS A 91 8.74 -16.73 -4.55
C LYS A 91 7.87 -16.35 -3.36
N MET A 92 7.27 -15.15 -3.41
CA MET A 92 6.39 -14.67 -2.34
C MET A 92 5.13 -15.55 -2.24
N ASN A 93 4.46 -15.83 -3.35
CA ASN A 93 3.27 -16.70 -3.35
C ASN A 93 3.58 -18.14 -2.88
N ALA A 94 4.74 -18.70 -3.28
CA ALA A 94 5.18 -20.00 -2.79
C ALA A 94 5.41 -19.99 -1.27
N TYR A 95 6.00 -18.93 -0.75
CA TYR A 95 6.22 -18.74 0.68
C TYR A 95 4.90 -18.61 1.43
N LEU A 96 3.97 -17.74 0.98
CA LEU A 96 2.66 -17.58 1.60
C LEU A 96 1.91 -18.91 1.68
N LYS A 97 1.92 -19.68 0.59
CA LYS A 97 1.30 -21.00 0.53
C LYS A 97 1.96 -22.00 1.50
N ALA A 98 3.29 -22.02 1.57
CA ALA A 98 4.05 -22.93 2.43
C ALA A 98 3.81 -22.66 3.93
N GLU A 99 3.62 -21.40 4.32
CA GLU A 99 3.37 -20.96 5.69
C GLU A 99 1.87 -20.96 6.06
N GLY A 100 0.95 -21.24 5.11
CA GLY A 100 -0.49 -21.23 5.34
C GLY A 100 -1.07 -19.82 5.50
N PHE A 101 -0.47 -18.81 4.86
CA PHE A 101 -0.96 -17.42 4.87
C PHE A 101 -1.99 -17.19 3.76
N ASP A 102 -3.13 -17.88 3.87
CA ASP A 102 -4.13 -17.99 2.80
C ASP A 102 -4.94 -16.70 2.56
N THR A 103 -4.90 -15.76 3.51
CA THR A 103 -5.61 -14.48 3.38
C THR A 103 -4.73 -13.34 2.88
N LEU A 104 -3.44 -13.60 2.59
CA LEU A 104 -2.48 -12.61 2.07
C LEU A 104 -2.28 -12.82 0.57
N HIS A 105 -2.46 -11.75 -0.21
CA HIS A 105 -2.36 -11.75 -1.66
C HIS A 105 -1.40 -10.66 -2.14
N ILE A 106 -0.54 -10.97 -3.12
CA ILE A 106 0.49 -10.06 -3.60
C ILE A 106 -0.03 -9.23 -4.78
N LEU A 107 -0.07 -7.90 -4.64
CA LEU A 107 -0.28 -6.97 -5.74
C LEU A 107 1.08 -6.59 -6.35
N HIS A 108 1.40 -7.19 -7.50
CA HIS A 108 2.66 -6.96 -8.19
C HIS A 108 2.54 -7.24 -9.69
N ASN A 109 2.33 -6.23 -10.49
CA ASN A 109 2.10 -6.30 -11.94
C ASN A 109 0.80 -7.05 -12.32
N ASN A 110 -0.14 -7.15 -11.43
CA ASN A 110 -1.46 -7.77 -11.59
C ASN A 110 -2.54 -6.83 -11.04
N SER A 111 -3.79 -7.26 -11.08
CA SER A 111 -4.92 -6.62 -10.43
C SER A 111 -5.78 -7.65 -9.70
N TYR A 112 -6.67 -7.17 -8.84
CA TYR A 112 -7.69 -7.97 -8.17
C TYR A 112 -9.06 -7.33 -8.36
N SER A 113 -10.08 -8.12 -8.65
CA SER A 113 -11.47 -7.66 -8.72
C SER A 113 -12.13 -7.84 -7.36
N VAL A 114 -12.53 -6.73 -6.73
CA VAL A 114 -13.13 -6.71 -5.40
C VAL A 114 -14.29 -5.72 -5.38
N GLU A 115 -15.49 -6.15 -4.99
CA GLU A 115 -16.67 -5.30 -4.76
C GLU A 115 -17.00 -4.32 -5.90
N GLY A 116 -16.84 -4.77 -7.14
CA GLY A 116 -17.12 -3.93 -8.32
C GLY A 116 -15.98 -3.00 -8.72
N TYR A 117 -14.83 -3.11 -8.07
CA TYR A 117 -13.61 -2.37 -8.40
C TYR A 117 -12.49 -3.29 -8.88
N SER A 118 -11.64 -2.76 -9.75
CA SER A 118 -10.33 -3.34 -10.04
C SER A 118 -9.26 -2.66 -9.19
N ILE A 119 -8.62 -3.42 -8.30
CA ILE A 119 -7.54 -2.99 -7.41
C ILE A 119 -6.24 -3.05 -8.18
N CYS A 120 -5.66 -1.90 -8.50
CA CYS A 120 -4.43 -1.76 -9.25
C CYS A 120 -3.40 -0.97 -8.46
N GLY A 121 -2.11 -1.19 -8.71
CA GLY A 121 -1.10 -0.39 -8.03
C GLY A 121 0.33 -0.86 -8.22
N THR A 122 1.23 -0.04 -7.73
CA THR A 122 2.67 -0.29 -7.63
C THR A 122 3.25 0.56 -6.51
N ARG A 123 4.55 0.34 -6.19
CA ARG A 123 5.23 1.19 -5.23
C ARG A 123 5.19 2.67 -5.62
N GLY A 124 5.27 2.98 -6.91
CA GLY A 124 5.49 4.32 -7.41
C GLY A 124 6.92 4.80 -7.15
N TRP A 125 7.17 6.05 -7.48
CA TRP A 125 8.43 6.72 -7.21
C TRP A 125 8.21 8.22 -7.14
N LEU A 126 8.92 8.87 -6.23
CA LEU A 126 9.00 10.33 -6.14
C LEU A 126 10.49 10.68 -6.03
N PHE A 127 10.90 11.71 -6.73
CA PHE A 127 12.24 12.25 -6.59
C PHE A 127 12.29 13.20 -5.38
N ASP A 128 13.22 12.95 -4.47
CA ASP A 128 13.51 13.90 -3.41
C ASP A 128 14.19 15.15 -3.98
N VAL A 129 13.85 16.30 -3.42
CA VAL A 129 14.42 17.57 -3.85
C VAL A 129 15.93 17.55 -3.64
N GLY A 130 16.70 17.65 -4.74
CA GLY A 130 18.17 17.63 -4.72
C GLY A 130 18.81 16.27 -5.01
N GLU A 131 18.03 15.19 -5.13
CA GLU A 131 18.55 13.90 -5.59
C GLU A 131 18.56 13.80 -7.12
N PRO A 132 19.55 13.09 -7.71
CA PRO A 132 19.57 12.87 -9.15
C PRO A 132 18.31 12.12 -9.60
N HIS A 133 17.72 12.59 -10.70
CA HIS A 133 16.60 11.90 -11.34
C HIS A 133 17.01 10.49 -11.74
N ASP A 134 16.50 9.46 -11.06
CA ASP A 134 16.69 8.08 -11.47
C ASP A 134 15.58 7.66 -12.46
N GLU A 135 15.75 8.08 -13.72
CA GLU A 135 14.81 7.77 -14.81
C GLU A 135 14.60 6.27 -14.98
N LYS A 136 15.60 5.44 -14.68
CA LYS A 136 15.47 3.97 -14.79
C LYS A 136 14.49 3.44 -13.75
N VAL A 137 14.53 3.98 -12.52
CA VAL A 137 13.57 3.58 -11.47
C VAL A 137 12.18 4.08 -11.84
N MET A 138 12.05 5.34 -12.25
CA MET A 138 10.76 5.92 -12.67
C MET A 138 10.14 5.11 -13.82
N ASN A 139 10.89 4.86 -14.90
CA ASN A 139 10.40 4.11 -16.06
C ASN A 139 9.97 2.68 -15.68
N ARG A 140 10.68 2.05 -14.77
CA ARG A 140 10.32 0.71 -14.25
C ARG A 140 9.01 0.75 -13.44
N GLU A 141 8.82 1.75 -12.60
CA GLU A 141 7.58 1.88 -11.81
C GLU A 141 6.38 2.25 -12.69
N ILE A 142 6.57 3.08 -13.71
CA ILE A 142 5.55 3.35 -14.74
C ILE A 142 5.17 2.06 -15.47
N GLY A 143 6.16 1.28 -15.89
CA GLY A 143 5.92 -0.01 -16.56
C GLY A 143 5.11 -0.97 -15.69
N ARG A 144 5.41 -1.04 -14.40
CA ARG A 144 4.68 -1.85 -13.41
C ARG A 144 3.25 -1.35 -13.20
N LEU A 145 3.07 -0.04 -13.08
CA LEU A 145 1.75 0.57 -12.96
C LEU A 145 0.90 0.24 -14.19
N ARG A 146 1.46 0.39 -15.39
CA ARG A 146 0.78 0.05 -16.65
C ARG A 146 0.38 -1.43 -16.70
N MET A 147 1.28 -2.35 -16.33
CA MET A 147 0.95 -3.78 -16.28
C MET A 147 -0.21 -4.07 -15.33
N SER A 148 -0.21 -3.45 -14.13
CA SER A 148 -1.29 -3.60 -13.17
C SER A 148 -2.62 -3.05 -13.71
N LEU A 149 -2.61 -1.87 -14.35
CA LEU A 149 -3.79 -1.23 -14.93
C LEU A 149 -4.34 -1.99 -16.16
N GLN A 150 -3.46 -2.59 -16.96
CA GLN A 150 -3.84 -3.41 -18.11
C GLN A 150 -4.42 -4.77 -17.70
N ALA A 151 -4.02 -5.28 -16.54
CA ALA A 151 -4.57 -6.51 -15.96
C ALA A 151 -5.95 -6.31 -15.30
N ALA A 152 -6.44 -5.07 -15.23
CA ALA A 152 -7.74 -4.75 -14.65
C ALA A 152 -8.88 -5.40 -15.45
N GLU A 153 -9.88 -5.89 -14.74
CA GLU A 153 -11.08 -6.46 -15.36
C GLU A 153 -11.85 -5.40 -16.15
N PRO A 154 -12.19 -5.66 -17.42
CA PRO A 154 -12.95 -4.73 -18.24
C PRO A 154 -14.30 -4.37 -17.61
N GLY A 155 -14.65 -3.10 -17.65
CA GLY A 155 -15.93 -2.60 -17.12
C GLY A 155 -15.95 -2.27 -15.63
N LEU A 156 -14.96 -2.67 -14.87
CA LEU A 156 -14.83 -2.26 -13.46
C LEU A 156 -14.12 -0.91 -13.31
N GLU A 157 -14.56 -0.13 -12.33
CA GLU A 157 -13.84 1.07 -11.94
C GLU A 157 -12.47 0.70 -11.35
N LYS A 158 -11.41 1.36 -11.84
CA LYS A 158 -10.05 1.12 -11.36
C LYS A 158 -9.74 2.04 -10.17
N LEU A 159 -9.43 1.43 -9.02
CA LEU A 159 -8.83 2.12 -7.88
C LEU A 159 -7.32 1.90 -7.89
N VAL A 160 -6.56 2.97 -7.80
CA VAL A 160 -5.09 2.89 -7.79
C VAL A 160 -4.56 3.08 -6.39
N PHE A 161 -3.61 2.21 -6.04
CA PHE A 161 -2.88 2.24 -4.79
C PHE A 161 -1.39 2.40 -5.10
N LEU A 162 -0.79 3.44 -4.54
CA LEU A 162 0.64 3.70 -4.63
C LEU A 162 1.22 3.72 -3.21
N HIS A 163 2.52 3.42 -3.08
CA HIS A 163 3.18 3.71 -1.82
C HIS A 163 3.70 5.15 -1.80
N TYR A 164 4.49 5.55 -2.79
CA TYR A 164 4.92 6.95 -2.90
C TYR A 164 3.79 7.87 -3.37
N PRO A 165 3.69 9.10 -2.81
CA PRO A 165 2.72 10.07 -3.27
C PRO A 165 3.00 10.49 -4.72
N PRO A 166 2.01 10.41 -5.63
CA PRO A 166 2.20 10.88 -7.01
C PRO A 166 2.17 12.41 -7.10
N VAL A 167 1.55 13.06 -6.11
CA VAL A 167 1.50 14.51 -5.95
C VAL A 167 1.77 14.84 -4.48
N TYR A 168 2.64 15.79 -4.26
CA TYR A 168 3.06 16.27 -2.95
C TYR A 168 3.18 17.78 -2.98
N THR A 169 2.98 18.50 -1.89
CA THR A 169 3.06 19.95 -1.87
C THR A 169 4.42 20.44 -2.37
N GLY A 170 4.40 21.14 -3.51
CA GLY A 170 5.61 21.69 -4.15
C GLY A 170 6.30 20.76 -5.15
N THR A 171 5.87 19.49 -5.30
CA THR A 171 6.43 18.57 -6.30
C THR A 171 5.42 17.51 -6.74
N SER A 172 5.70 16.82 -7.82
CA SER A 172 4.89 15.70 -8.31
C SER A 172 5.77 14.72 -9.09
N ALA A 173 5.23 13.54 -9.36
CA ALA A 173 5.74 12.57 -10.32
C ALA A 173 4.90 12.68 -11.62
N PRO A 174 5.22 13.61 -12.53
CA PRO A 174 4.34 13.94 -13.66
C PRO A 174 4.08 12.75 -14.56
N GLU A 175 5.04 11.83 -14.71
CA GLU A 175 4.90 10.62 -15.52
C GLU A 175 3.91 9.62 -14.89
N ILE A 176 3.90 9.51 -13.57
CA ILE A 176 2.89 8.70 -12.84
C ILE A 176 1.51 9.35 -13.02
N VAL A 177 1.39 10.67 -12.80
CA VAL A 177 0.14 11.41 -12.96
C VAL A 177 -0.39 11.30 -14.40
N ALA A 178 0.48 11.42 -15.41
CA ALA A 178 0.12 11.24 -16.81
C ALA A 178 -0.42 9.82 -17.07
N THR A 179 0.21 8.79 -16.48
CA THR A 179 -0.26 7.42 -16.59
C THR A 179 -1.64 7.24 -15.94
N LEU A 180 -1.87 7.82 -14.76
CA LEU A 180 -3.19 7.78 -14.12
C LEU A 180 -4.27 8.42 -15.01
N LYS A 181 -3.98 9.58 -15.60
CA LYS A 181 -4.89 10.28 -16.52
C LYS A 181 -5.16 9.47 -17.79
N GLU A 182 -4.14 8.89 -18.41
CA GLU A 182 -4.24 8.05 -19.61
C GLU A 182 -5.19 6.85 -19.39
N PHE A 183 -5.15 6.22 -18.22
CA PHE A 183 -6.02 5.11 -17.89
C PHE A 183 -7.38 5.52 -17.29
N GLY A 184 -7.67 6.82 -17.23
CA GLY A 184 -8.94 7.36 -16.74
C GLY A 184 -9.17 7.17 -15.24
N ILE A 185 -8.09 7.12 -14.45
CA ILE A 185 -8.19 6.90 -13.00
C ILE A 185 -8.86 8.11 -12.33
N LYS A 186 -9.82 7.82 -11.45
CA LYS A 186 -10.56 8.83 -10.68
C LYS A 186 -10.16 8.89 -9.22
N THR A 187 -9.58 7.80 -8.69
CA THR A 187 -9.19 7.72 -7.28
C THR A 187 -7.84 7.05 -7.11
N CYS A 188 -6.95 7.69 -6.37
CA CYS A 188 -5.62 7.20 -6.04
C CYS A 188 -5.37 7.32 -4.54
N PHE A 189 -5.06 6.20 -3.90
CA PHE A 189 -4.65 6.09 -2.51
C PHE A 189 -3.13 5.99 -2.44
N TYR A 190 -2.50 6.60 -1.45
CA TYR A 190 -1.05 6.53 -1.28
C TYR A 190 -0.62 6.60 0.19
N GLY A 191 0.56 6.05 0.51
CA GLY A 191 1.16 6.02 1.83
C GLY A 191 2.39 6.90 1.96
N HIS A 192 3.44 6.34 2.62
CA HIS A 192 4.80 6.88 2.70
C HIS A 192 4.99 8.10 3.61
N LEU A 193 4.04 9.01 3.70
CA LEU A 193 4.19 10.25 4.47
C LEU A 193 3.77 10.04 5.93
N HIS A 194 4.70 10.31 6.84
CA HIS A 194 4.53 10.12 8.28
C HIS A 194 4.77 11.39 9.09
N GLY A 195 4.21 11.45 10.28
CA GLY A 195 4.47 12.50 11.25
C GLY A 195 4.29 13.89 10.66
N ASN A 196 5.34 14.71 10.70
CA ASN A 196 5.28 16.06 10.16
C ASN A 196 5.12 16.13 8.64
N ALA A 197 5.47 15.09 7.90
CA ALA A 197 5.33 15.07 6.45
C ALA A 197 3.85 14.97 6.00
N ILE A 198 2.96 14.47 6.86
CA ILE A 198 1.52 14.38 6.59
C ILE A 198 0.90 15.75 6.22
N ARG A 199 1.39 16.85 6.80
CA ARG A 199 0.91 18.20 6.51
C ARG A 199 1.10 18.65 5.06
N PHE A 200 2.02 18.00 4.34
CA PHE A 200 2.31 18.29 2.93
C PHE A 200 1.58 17.34 1.96
N ALA A 201 0.84 16.38 2.51
CA ALA A 201 0.06 15.45 1.70
C ALA A 201 -1.03 16.17 0.91
N VAL A 202 -1.09 15.91 -0.38
CA VAL A 202 -2.19 16.39 -1.23
C VAL A 202 -3.37 15.45 -1.05
N GLN A 203 -4.46 15.96 -0.52
CA GLN A 203 -5.71 15.21 -0.33
C GLN A 203 -6.88 15.97 -0.97
N GLY A 204 -7.85 15.22 -1.49
CA GLY A 204 -8.96 15.77 -2.27
C GLY A 204 -8.72 15.68 -3.78
N GLU A 205 -9.50 16.44 -4.54
CA GLU A 205 -9.48 16.38 -6.01
C GLU A 205 -8.45 17.36 -6.57
N VAL A 206 -7.53 16.83 -7.39
CA VAL A 206 -6.58 17.62 -8.19
C VAL A 206 -6.59 17.07 -9.61
N ASP A 207 -6.84 17.93 -10.57
CA ASP A 207 -6.85 17.60 -12.01
C ASP A 207 -7.79 16.41 -12.36
N GLY A 208 -8.93 16.28 -11.69
CA GLY A 208 -9.93 15.25 -11.91
C GLY A 208 -9.59 13.88 -11.30
N ILE A 209 -8.55 13.81 -10.46
CA ILE A 209 -8.19 12.63 -9.67
C ILE A 209 -8.31 12.97 -8.19
N ARG A 210 -9.05 12.13 -7.45
CA ARG A 210 -9.13 12.22 -5.99
C ARG A 210 -7.96 11.49 -5.36
N TYR A 211 -7.12 12.22 -4.63
CA TYR A 211 -5.99 11.69 -3.88
C TYR A 211 -6.33 11.55 -2.40
N LYS A 212 -5.85 10.47 -1.77
CA LYS A 212 -6.01 10.27 -0.34
C LYS A 212 -4.78 9.60 0.27
N LEU A 213 -4.21 10.24 1.28
CA LEU A 213 -3.18 9.65 2.13
C LEU A 213 -3.82 8.59 3.04
N VAL A 214 -3.15 7.43 3.12
CA VAL A 214 -3.62 6.27 3.91
C VAL A 214 -2.55 5.69 4.84
N SER A 215 -1.49 6.45 5.14
CA SER A 215 -0.48 6.05 6.13
C SER A 215 -1.11 5.78 7.49
N ALA A 216 -0.67 4.72 8.16
CA ALA A 216 -1.26 4.22 9.39
C ALA A 216 -1.35 5.28 10.50
N ASP A 217 -0.28 6.04 10.73
CA ASP A 217 -0.26 7.12 11.73
C ASP A 217 -1.19 8.27 11.34
N GLY A 218 -1.27 8.63 10.05
CA GLY A 218 -2.21 9.61 9.51
C GLY A 218 -3.67 9.20 9.71
N LEU A 219 -3.95 7.91 9.64
CA LEU A 219 -5.27 7.31 9.91
C LEU A 219 -5.43 6.90 11.38
N ARG A 220 -4.49 7.21 12.27
CA ARG A 220 -4.49 6.81 13.69
C ARG A 220 -4.64 5.29 13.88
N PHE A 221 -4.02 4.51 12.99
CA PHE A 221 -4.07 3.04 12.92
C PHE A 221 -5.50 2.48 12.76
N CYS A 222 -6.35 3.24 12.08
CA CYS A 222 -7.74 2.86 11.81
C CYS A 222 -7.91 2.65 10.30
N PRO A 223 -8.20 1.42 9.80
CA PRO A 223 -8.42 1.18 8.38
C PRO A 223 -9.49 2.11 7.81
N TYR A 224 -9.19 2.72 6.66
CA TYR A 224 -10.13 3.58 5.96
C TYR A 224 -11.06 2.75 5.09
N ARG A 225 -12.36 2.91 5.26
CA ARG A 225 -13.37 2.26 4.43
C ARG A 225 -13.57 3.04 3.13
N ILE A 226 -13.53 2.32 1.98
CA ILE A 226 -13.65 2.91 0.65
C ILE A 226 -15.12 2.97 0.19
N ASN A 227 -15.89 1.90 0.43
CA ASN A 227 -17.30 1.75 0.03
C ASN A 227 -18.22 1.40 1.20
#